data_27d011d94474b1b237721935a1a7c306
#
_entry.id   27d011d94474b1b237721935a1a7c306
#
_cell.length_a   1.000
_cell.length_b   1.000
_cell.length_c   1.000
_cell.angle_alpha   90.00
_cell.angle_beta   90.00
_cell.angle_gamma   90.00
#
_symmetry.space_group_name_H-M   'P 1'
#
loop_
_entity.id
_entity.type
_entity.pdbx_description
1 polymer ?
#
loop_
_entity_poly.entity_id
_entity_poly.type
_entity_poly.pdbx_seq_one_letter_code
_entity_poly.pdbx_strand_id
1 'polypeptide(L)'
;MTEFLAGQFDIAVIGAGHAGIEAALAAARLGMETIVFTIHLDAVGNMPCNPAIGGTGKGHLVRELDALGGEMAKAADACCIQYRLLNKGKGPAVWSLRAQADRRRYQEYMKHTLEQQDHLTVRQGEVVEVRTENGAVSAVVLATGAVFSVKAVILATGTYLAGRTIVGECVEESGPDGMHAAGRLTDSLLKLGLPLRRFKTGTPPRVNARSVDFDEMELQPGDALPVPFSYGTQSPPENRAVCWLTWTTEETLRIVRENLDRAPMYSGVIEGVGPRYCPSFETKVVRFPDKLRHQLFVEPMGLNTEELYIQGFSSSMPEEVQIRMLRSVPGLRHAVMTRPAYAIEYDCIDPLALRPTLECKAVPGLYGAGQFNGSSGYEEAAVQGFAAGVNAVRKLRGECDFILSRSESYIGTLIDDLVTKGTNEPYRMMTSRSEYRLLLRQDNADQRLTRRGYDIGLVPEARLRAVEAKYDAVAREIARLTHTGVSPSPALASFLAEKGTADAPDGCPLVALLRRPQLTYADLAPFDPDRPDLPADVAEQVEISVKYEGYIQRQQKQVEDFQKMERRRLPPDLDYSSIQGLRLEAREKLNAVRPADLGQASRISGVSPADVTALMIYLER
;
A
#
# COMPACT_ATOMS: atom_id res chain seq x y z
N MET A 1 -39.10 -5.44 6.05
CA MET A 1 -38.71 -6.50 7.01
C MET A 1 -38.85 -5.95 8.42
N THR A 2 -39.20 -6.78 9.40
CA THR A 2 -39.23 -6.36 10.80
C THR A 2 -37.80 -6.23 11.32
N GLU A 3 -37.47 -5.07 11.86
CA GLU A 3 -36.16 -4.83 12.48
C GLU A 3 -36.12 -5.41 13.90
N PHE A 4 -34.92 -5.85 14.31
CA PHE A 4 -34.67 -6.33 15.68
C PHE A 4 -33.25 -6.02 16.12
N LEU A 5 -33.05 -5.70 17.38
CA LEU A 5 -31.72 -5.51 17.96
C LEU A 5 -30.98 -6.86 18.02
N ALA A 6 -29.88 -6.98 17.28
CA ALA A 6 -29.11 -8.20 17.15
C ALA A 6 -27.81 -8.22 18.00
N GLY A 7 -27.34 -7.04 18.42
CA GLY A 7 -26.14 -6.94 19.27
C GLY A 7 -25.71 -5.50 19.51
N GLN A 8 -24.70 -5.36 20.37
CA GLN A 8 -24.10 -4.10 20.73
C GLN A 8 -22.58 -4.25 20.74
N PHE A 9 -21.88 -3.32 20.07
CA PHE A 9 -20.42 -3.30 19.94
C PHE A 9 -19.92 -1.86 20.05
N ASP A 10 -18.62 -1.69 20.23
CA ASP A 10 -18.01 -0.35 20.18
C ASP A 10 -17.78 0.09 18.74
N ILE A 11 -17.23 -0.83 17.91
CA ILE A 11 -16.85 -0.54 16.53
C ILE A 11 -17.42 -1.59 15.57
N ALA A 12 -18.03 -1.14 14.47
CA ALA A 12 -18.38 -1.99 13.35
C ALA A 12 -17.46 -1.69 12.16
N VAL A 13 -16.92 -2.75 11.54
CA VAL A 13 -16.14 -2.69 10.32
C VAL A 13 -16.93 -3.30 9.17
N ILE A 14 -17.15 -2.56 8.10
CA ILE A 14 -17.96 -3.00 6.94
C ILE A 14 -17.04 -3.42 5.79
N GLY A 15 -16.88 -4.72 5.63
CA GLY A 15 -16.00 -5.35 4.66
C GLY A 15 -14.77 -5.99 5.32
N ALA A 16 -14.49 -7.27 5.00
CA ALA A 16 -13.34 -8.04 5.50
C ALA A 16 -12.26 -8.24 4.41
N GLY A 17 -12.02 -7.21 3.58
CA GLY A 17 -10.83 -7.10 2.75
C GLY A 17 -9.64 -6.61 3.58
N HIS A 18 -8.51 -6.30 2.92
CA HIS A 18 -7.26 -5.93 3.60
C HIS A 18 -7.42 -4.73 4.57
N ALA A 19 -8.21 -3.72 4.18
CA ALA A 19 -8.50 -2.59 5.06
C ALA A 19 -9.33 -3.01 6.29
N GLY A 20 -10.39 -3.80 6.06
CA GLY A 20 -11.26 -4.22 7.15
C GLY A 20 -10.58 -5.15 8.14
N ILE A 21 -9.71 -6.05 7.66
CA ILE A 21 -8.93 -6.96 8.51
C ILE A 21 -8.02 -6.15 9.45
N GLU A 22 -7.21 -5.24 8.90
CA GLU A 22 -6.28 -4.45 9.72
C GLU A 22 -7.01 -3.49 10.67
N ALA A 23 -8.15 -2.92 10.24
CA ALA A 23 -8.98 -2.08 11.10
C ALA A 23 -9.57 -2.87 12.28
N ALA A 24 -10.14 -4.04 11.99
CA ALA A 24 -10.77 -4.90 13.00
C ALA A 24 -9.73 -5.44 14.00
N LEU A 25 -8.59 -5.93 13.51
CA LEU A 25 -7.51 -6.42 14.36
C LEU A 25 -6.93 -5.30 15.24
N ALA A 26 -6.68 -4.10 14.68
CA ALA A 26 -6.19 -2.98 15.45
C ALA A 26 -7.16 -2.58 16.57
N ALA A 27 -8.45 -2.48 16.27
CA ALA A 27 -9.48 -2.11 17.24
C ALA A 27 -9.63 -3.16 18.35
N ALA A 28 -9.72 -4.45 17.98
CA ALA A 28 -9.88 -5.54 18.93
C ALA A 28 -8.63 -5.73 19.83
N ARG A 29 -7.42 -5.67 19.26
CA ARG A 29 -6.15 -5.74 20.00
C ARG A 29 -5.99 -4.59 20.98
N LEU A 30 -6.61 -3.48 20.71
CA LEU A 30 -6.70 -2.35 21.64
C LEU A 30 -7.88 -2.50 22.63
N GLY A 31 -8.58 -3.64 22.68
CA GLY A 31 -9.59 -3.97 23.68
C GLY A 31 -10.98 -3.37 23.43
N MET A 32 -11.32 -3.02 22.17
CA MET A 32 -12.67 -2.60 21.80
C MET A 32 -13.49 -3.79 21.30
N GLU A 33 -14.73 -3.91 21.80
CA GLU A 33 -15.69 -4.88 21.28
C GLU A 33 -16.02 -4.55 19.83
N THR A 34 -15.48 -5.34 18.91
CA THR A 34 -15.48 -5.06 17.48
C THR A 34 -16.26 -6.12 16.72
N ILE A 35 -17.08 -5.71 15.76
CA ILE A 35 -17.72 -6.62 14.80
C ILE A 35 -17.28 -6.28 13.38
N VAL A 36 -16.87 -7.29 12.61
CA VAL A 36 -16.57 -7.14 11.19
C VAL A 36 -17.60 -7.87 10.35
N PHE A 37 -18.20 -7.16 9.40
CA PHE A 37 -19.17 -7.70 8.46
C PHE A 37 -18.50 -8.02 7.13
N THR A 38 -18.83 -9.17 6.58
CA THR A 38 -18.43 -9.56 5.23
C THR A 38 -19.63 -10.09 4.45
N ILE A 39 -19.65 -9.86 3.14
CA ILE A 39 -20.70 -10.44 2.27
C ILE A 39 -20.58 -11.96 2.21
N HIS A 40 -19.33 -12.47 2.27
CA HIS A 40 -19.05 -13.90 2.20
C HIS A 40 -17.86 -14.26 3.10
N LEU A 41 -18.06 -15.21 4.03
CA LEU A 41 -17.02 -15.63 4.97
C LEU A 41 -15.78 -16.23 4.30
N ASP A 42 -15.95 -16.89 3.16
CA ASP A 42 -14.82 -17.49 2.43
C ASP A 42 -14.11 -16.49 1.50
N ALA A 43 -14.52 -15.21 1.55
CA ALA A 43 -13.88 -14.11 0.82
C ALA A 43 -13.10 -13.15 1.74
N VAL A 44 -12.91 -13.49 3.01
CA VAL A 44 -12.03 -12.74 3.90
C VAL A 44 -10.63 -12.72 3.32
N GLY A 45 -9.99 -11.54 3.26
CA GLY A 45 -8.65 -11.37 2.69
C GLY A 45 -8.55 -11.71 1.20
N ASN A 46 -9.65 -11.64 0.46
CA ASN A 46 -9.66 -11.99 -0.97
C ASN A 46 -8.69 -11.13 -1.79
N MET A 47 -7.97 -11.77 -2.71
CA MET A 47 -7.09 -11.15 -3.70
C MET A 47 -7.66 -11.31 -5.12
N PRO A 48 -8.67 -10.53 -5.51
CA PRO A 48 -9.34 -10.71 -6.80
C PRO A 48 -8.49 -10.23 -7.99
N CYS A 49 -7.47 -9.41 -7.74
CA CYS A 49 -6.49 -9.00 -8.74
C CYS A 49 -5.26 -9.92 -8.67
N ASN A 50 -4.04 -9.39 -8.56
CA ASN A 50 -2.83 -10.20 -8.51
C ASN A 50 -2.66 -10.91 -7.15
N PRO A 51 -2.19 -12.16 -7.13
CA PRO A 51 -1.90 -12.88 -5.89
C PRO A 51 -0.50 -12.52 -5.37
N ALA A 52 -0.27 -11.25 -5.09
CA ALA A 52 1.04 -10.76 -4.65
C ALA A 52 0.91 -9.61 -3.66
N ILE A 53 1.85 -9.57 -2.71
CA ILE A 53 2.02 -8.51 -1.72
C ILE A 53 3.33 -7.77 -1.99
N GLY A 54 3.31 -6.44 -1.87
CA GLY A 54 4.49 -5.60 -2.05
C GLY A 54 4.72 -5.11 -3.48
N GLY A 55 5.97 -4.80 -3.79
CA GLY A 55 6.36 -4.10 -5.01
C GLY A 55 6.75 -2.65 -4.74
N THR A 56 7.08 -1.90 -5.79
CA THR A 56 7.61 -0.53 -5.69
C THR A 56 6.67 0.41 -4.94
N GLY A 57 7.14 0.97 -3.83
CA GLY A 57 6.36 1.81 -2.91
C GLY A 57 5.45 1.01 -1.97
N LYS A 58 4.98 -0.14 -2.37
CA LYS A 58 4.05 -0.99 -1.61
C LYS A 58 4.75 -1.83 -0.56
N GLY A 59 5.92 -2.40 -0.87
CA GLY A 59 6.76 -3.09 0.12
C GLY A 59 7.12 -2.19 1.31
N HIS A 60 7.24 -0.87 1.07
CA HIS A 60 7.43 0.11 2.14
C HIS A 60 6.22 0.17 3.08
N LEU A 61 4.99 0.23 2.53
CA LEU A 61 3.77 0.24 3.32
C LEU A 61 3.63 -1.02 4.19
N VAL A 62 3.93 -2.20 3.63
CA VAL A 62 3.86 -3.48 4.36
C VAL A 62 4.85 -3.52 5.53
N ARG A 63 6.10 -3.07 5.29
CA ARG A 63 7.12 -2.99 6.33
C ARG A 63 6.78 -1.97 7.42
N GLU A 64 6.23 -0.82 7.04
CA GLU A 64 5.77 0.20 7.98
C GLU A 64 4.59 -0.31 8.83
N LEU A 65 3.64 -1.00 8.19
CA LEU A 65 2.52 -1.63 8.88
C LEU A 65 2.97 -2.70 9.88
N ASP A 66 3.95 -3.53 9.50
CA ASP A 66 4.53 -4.54 10.40
C ASP A 66 5.23 -3.89 11.59
N ALA A 67 6.00 -2.83 11.38
CA ALA A 67 6.67 -2.07 12.44
C ALA A 67 5.68 -1.48 13.45
N LEU A 68 4.46 -1.15 13.01
CA LEU A 68 3.37 -0.65 13.84
C LEU A 68 2.55 -1.76 14.54
N GLY A 69 2.74 -3.03 14.17
CA GLY A 69 2.03 -4.17 14.75
C GLY A 69 0.90 -4.74 13.92
N GLY A 70 0.79 -4.37 12.62
CA GLY A 70 -0.18 -4.94 11.68
C GLY A 70 0.07 -6.40 11.33
N GLU A 71 -0.82 -7.02 10.53
CA GLU A 71 -0.84 -8.45 10.26
C GLU A 71 -0.37 -8.85 8.86
N MET A 72 -0.53 -7.97 7.85
CA MET A 72 -0.28 -8.30 6.44
C MET A 72 1.11 -8.90 6.16
N ALA A 73 2.16 -8.40 6.82
CA ALA A 73 3.52 -8.90 6.63
C ALA A 73 3.69 -10.33 7.12
N LYS A 74 3.10 -10.66 8.29
CA LYS A 74 3.12 -12.01 8.86
C LYS A 74 2.35 -12.99 7.96
N ALA A 75 1.18 -12.59 7.49
CA ALA A 75 0.40 -13.36 6.53
C ALA A 75 1.14 -13.58 5.21
N ALA A 76 1.84 -12.55 4.72
CA ALA A 76 2.70 -12.67 3.55
C ALA A 76 3.78 -13.74 3.77
N ASP A 77 4.53 -13.69 4.87
CA ASP A 77 5.59 -14.65 5.16
C ASP A 77 5.06 -16.08 5.37
N ALA A 78 3.87 -16.23 5.96
CA ALA A 78 3.25 -17.54 6.17
C ALA A 78 2.72 -18.19 4.86
N CYS A 79 2.31 -17.38 3.89
CA CYS A 79 1.53 -17.83 2.74
C CYS A 79 2.19 -17.60 1.38
N CYS A 80 3.28 -16.85 1.29
CA CYS A 80 3.93 -16.58 0.03
C CYS A 80 4.76 -17.77 -0.48
N ILE A 81 4.84 -17.87 -1.81
CA ILE A 81 5.44 -18.98 -2.52
C ILE A 81 6.66 -18.58 -3.34
N GLN A 82 6.86 -17.26 -3.54
CA GLN A 82 8.06 -16.71 -4.17
C GLN A 82 8.34 -15.29 -3.65
N TYR A 83 9.61 -14.99 -3.40
CA TYR A 83 10.09 -13.69 -2.93
C TYR A 83 11.07 -13.07 -3.91
N ARG A 84 10.96 -11.77 -4.09
CA ARG A 84 11.88 -11.00 -4.94
C ARG A 84 12.07 -9.59 -4.41
N LEU A 85 13.31 -9.15 -4.29
CA LEU A 85 13.66 -7.76 -4.04
C LEU A 85 13.78 -7.02 -5.38
N LEU A 86 12.87 -6.11 -5.64
CA LEU A 86 12.85 -5.30 -6.85
C LEU A 86 13.80 -4.09 -6.72
N ASN A 87 14.28 -3.60 -7.87
CA ASN A 87 15.14 -2.41 -7.98
C ASN A 87 16.50 -2.52 -7.28
N LYS A 88 17.06 -3.71 -7.08
CA LYS A 88 18.37 -3.92 -6.44
C LYS A 88 19.47 -3.01 -7.01
N GLY A 89 19.54 -2.84 -8.32
CA GLY A 89 20.53 -1.99 -8.99
C GLY A 89 20.30 -0.48 -8.88
N LYS A 90 19.21 -0.03 -8.24
CA LYS A 90 18.85 1.42 -8.15
C LYS A 90 19.11 2.03 -6.77
N GLY A 91 19.65 1.25 -5.84
CA GLY A 91 19.97 1.68 -4.49
C GLY A 91 18.81 1.56 -3.47
N PRO A 92 19.12 1.68 -2.16
CA PRO A 92 18.23 1.32 -1.06
C PRO A 92 16.97 2.19 -0.96
N ALA A 93 17.01 3.43 -1.46
CA ALA A 93 15.85 4.34 -1.47
C ALA A 93 14.64 3.82 -2.26
N VAL A 94 14.82 2.84 -3.13
CA VAL A 94 13.77 2.27 -3.98
C VAL A 94 13.72 0.74 -3.99
N TRP A 95 14.55 0.09 -3.19
CA TRP A 95 14.43 -1.36 -2.97
C TRP A 95 13.03 -1.68 -2.49
N SER A 96 12.44 -2.72 -3.04
CA SER A 96 11.05 -3.03 -2.76
C SER A 96 10.82 -4.52 -2.77
N LEU A 97 10.48 -5.08 -1.61
CA LEU A 97 10.08 -6.47 -1.48
C LEU A 97 8.78 -6.73 -2.24
N ARG A 98 8.73 -7.88 -2.90
CA ARG A 98 7.53 -8.44 -3.51
C ARG A 98 7.48 -9.93 -3.24
N ALA A 99 6.35 -10.40 -2.78
CA ALA A 99 6.08 -11.79 -2.55
C ALA A 99 4.85 -12.24 -3.33
N GLN A 100 4.99 -13.35 -4.07
CA GLN A 100 3.89 -14.04 -4.71
C GLN A 100 3.17 -14.87 -3.65
N ALA A 101 1.88 -14.68 -3.49
CA ALA A 101 1.09 -15.35 -2.46
C ALA A 101 0.36 -16.59 -3.02
N ASP A 102 0.25 -17.62 -2.19
CA ASP A 102 -0.80 -18.61 -2.34
C ASP A 102 -2.12 -17.98 -1.88
N ARG A 103 -2.98 -17.65 -2.84
CA ARG A 103 -4.22 -16.91 -2.61
C ARG A 103 -5.12 -17.58 -1.58
N ARG A 104 -5.27 -18.90 -1.64
CA ARG A 104 -6.16 -19.65 -0.73
C ARG A 104 -5.60 -19.72 0.68
N ARG A 105 -4.32 -20.02 0.81
CA ARG A 105 -3.65 -20.05 2.13
C ARG A 105 -3.67 -18.68 2.79
N TYR A 106 -3.54 -17.59 2.01
CA TYR A 106 -3.63 -16.23 2.54
C TYR A 106 -5.04 -15.91 3.07
N GLN A 107 -6.10 -16.31 2.35
CA GLN A 107 -7.48 -16.16 2.81
C GLN A 107 -7.74 -16.97 4.09
N GLU A 108 -7.30 -18.21 4.14
CA GLU A 108 -7.42 -19.08 5.32
C GLU A 108 -6.69 -18.51 6.53
N TYR A 109 -5.44 -18.04 6.33
CA TYR A 109 -4.66 -17.40 7.38
C TYR A 109 -5.37 -16.17 7.95
N MET A 110 -5.81 -15.25 7.10
CA MET A 110 -6.45 -14.01 7.53
C MET A 110 -7.81 -14.26 8.20
N LYS A 111 -8.60 -15.19 7.66
CA LYS A 111 -9.87 -15.60 8.27
C LYS A 111 -9.65 -16.18 9.65
N HIS A 112 -8.74 -17.13 9.77
CA HIS A 112 -8.41 -17.76 11.06
C HIS A 112 -7.89 -16.73 12.08
N THR A 113 -7.04 -15.80 11.64
CA THR A 113 -6.54 -14.71 12.51
C THR A 113 -7.66 -13.85 13.07
N LEU A 114 -8.67 -13.49 12.25
CA LEU A 114 -9.84 -12.75 12.72
C LEU A 114 -10.69 -13.58 13.69
N GLU A 115 -10.91 -14.87 13.40
CA GLU A 115 -11.74 -15.76 14.22
C GLU A 115 -11.13 -16.07 15.59
N GLN A 116 -9.79 -16.05 15.71
CA GLN A 116 -9.06 -16.30 16.96
C GLN A 116 -8.81 -15.02 17.78
N GLN A 117 -9.10 -13.85 17.23
CA GLN A 117 -8.82 -12.59 17.91
C GLN A 117 -9.85 -12.30 19.00
N ASP A 118 -9.39 -12.13 20.25
CA ASP A 118 -10.24 -11.68 21.35
C ASP A 118 -10.89 -10.31 21.04
N HIS A 119 -12.07 -10.06 21.56
CA HIS A 119 -12.87 -8.84 21.34
C HIS A 119 -13.28 -8.64 19.87
N LEU A 120 -13.27 -9.69 19.04
CA LEU A 120 -13.62 -9.61 17.63
C LEU A 120 -14.66 -10.65 17.23
N THR A 121 -15.77 -10.17 16.66
CA THR A 121 -16.81 -11.00 16.06
C THR A 121 -16.78 -10.87 14.54
N VAL A 122 -16.66 -12.00 13.83
CA VAL A 122 -16.77 -12.03 12.36
C VAL A 122 -18.19 -12.47 12.00
N ARG A 123 -18.89 -11.71 11.14
CA ARG A 123 -20.26 -12.00 10.76
C ARG A 123 -20.49 -11.83 9.25
N GLN A 124 -21.10 -12.83 8.65
CA GLN A 124 -21.62 -12.70 7.29
C GLN A 124 -22.92 -11.92 7.30
N GLY A 125 -23.00 -10.90 6.45
CA GLY A 125 -24.19 -10.10 6.24
C GLY A 125 -23.90 -8.85 5.41
N GLU A 126 -24.85 -8.45 4.58
CA GLU A 126 -24.81 -7.19 3.84
C GLU A 126 -25.34 -6.07 4.73
N VAL A 127 -24.47 -5.11 5.07
CA VAL A 127 -24.88 -3.85 5.70
C VAL A 127 -25.53 -2.95 4.64
N VAL A 128 -26.71 -2.49 4.91
CA VAL A 128 -27.53 -1.68 3.97
C VAL A 128 -27.76 -0.26 4.46
N GLU A 129 -27.54 0.00 5.77
CA GLU A 129 -27.78 1.32 6.34
C GLU A 129 -26.80 1.59 7.48
N VAL A 130 -26.30 2.82 7.55
CA VAL A 130 -25.62 3.40 8.71
C VAL A 130 -26.56 4.45 9.32
N ARG A 131 -26.87 4.29 10.59
CA ARG A 131 -27.75 5.21 11.34
C ARG A 131 -26.95 6.18 12.18
N THR A 132 -27.53 7.36 12.33
CA THR A 132 -26.98 8.41 13.18
C THR A 132 -28.01 8.88 14.19
N GLU A 133 -27.54 9.24 15.38
CA GLU A 133 -28.30 9.91 16.41
C GLU A 133 -27.55 11.17 16.84
N ASN A 134 -28.24 12.30 16.91
CA ASN A 134 -27.62 13.61 17.16
C ASN A 134 -26.44 13.94 16.21
N GLY A 135 -26.51 13.45 14.97
CA GLY A 135 -25.49 13.66 13.93
C GLY A 135 -24.29 12.74 13.99
N ALA A 136 -24.14 11.89 15.01
CA ALA A 136 -23.06 10.92 15.14
C ALA A 136 -23.55 9.49 14.85
N VAL A 137 -22.65 8.58 14.47
CA VAL A 137 -22.96 7.16 14.27
C VAL A 137 -23.60 6.55 15.51
N SER A 138 -24.67 5.75 15.32
CA SER A 138 -25.38 5.05 16.40
C SER A 138 -25.65 3.57 16.15
N ALA A 139 -25.83 3.16 14.87
CA ALA A 139 -26.09 1.75 14.53
C ALA A 139 -25.78 1.44 13.08
N VAL A 140 -25.67 0.14 12.77
CA VAL A 140 -25.68 -0.42 11.41
C VAL A 140 -26.83 -1.40 11.26
N VAL A 141 -27.42 -1.48 10.06
CA VAL A 141 -28.55 -2.36 9.75
C VAL A 141 -28.16 -3.32 8.62
N LEU A 142 -28.43 -4.58 8.83
CA LEU A 142 -28.26 -5.61 7.80
C LEU A 142 -29.50 -5.72 6.89
N ALA A 143 -29.26 -6.26 5.71
CA ALA A 143 -30.32 -6.60 4.74
C ALA A 143 -31.44 -7.50 5.31
N THR A 144 -31.16 -8.24 6.37
CA THR A 144 -32.09 -9.14 7.07
C THR A 144 -32.94 -8.43 8.13
N GLY A 145 -32.72 -7.12 8.38
CA GLY A 145 -33.38 -6.35 9.43
C GLY A 145 -32.68 -6.43 10.81
N ALA A 146 -31.54 -7.11 10.89
CA ALA A 146 -30.74 -7.14 12.12
C ALA A 146 -30.06 -5.77 12.34
N VAL A 147 -30.27 -5.16 13.50
CA VAL A 147 -29.71 -3.86 13.93
C VAL A 147 -28.61 -4.11 14.94
N PHE A 148 -27.45 -3.50 14.74
CA PHE A 148 -26.34 -3.53 15.68
C PHE A 148 -26.06 -2.09 16.16
N SER A 149 -26.19 -1.86 17.46
CA SER A 149 -25.80 -0.60 18.07
C SER A 149 -24.28 -0.50 18.13
N VAL A 150 -23.72 0.63 17.65
CA VAL A 150 -22.27 0.86 17.59
C VAL A 150 -21.95 2.34 17.83
N LYS A 151 -20.73 2.61 18.30
CA LYS A 151 -20.23 3.97 18.56
C LYS A 151 -19.40 4.52 17.39
N ALA A 152 -18.81 3.63 16.59
CA ALA A 152 -18.07 3.99 15.39
C ALA A 152 -18.25 2.95 14.28
N VAL A 153 -18.13 3.40 13.02
CA VAL A 153 -18.19 2.57 11.81
C VAL A 153 -17.00 2.84 10.94
N ILE A 154 -16.36 1.78 10.44
CA ILE A 154 -15.26 1.87 9.46
C ILE A 154 -15.72 1.24 8.14
N LEU A 155 -15.83 2.08 7.09
CA LEU A 155 -16.21 1.67 5.74
C LEU A 155 -14.98 1.13 5.00
N ALA A 156 -14.92 -0.18 4.79
CA ALA A 156 -13.86 -0.90 4.09
C ALA A 156 -14.42 -1.72 2.93
N THR A 157 -15.34 -1.13 2.18
CA THR A 157 -16.21 -1.81 1.20
C THR A 157 -15.50 -2.29 -0.07
N GLY A 158 -14.24 -1.89 -0.29
CA GLY A 158 -13.44 -2.32 -1.43
C GLY A 158 -14.09 -1.95 -2.77
N THR A 159 -14.26 -2.94 -3.66
CA THR A 159 -14.92 -2.78 -4.96
C THR A 159 -16.35 -3.32 -4.98
N TYR A 160 -16.95 -3.58 -3.81
CA TYR A 160 -18.30 -4.16 -3.71
C TYR A 160 -19.41 -3.10 -3.66
N LEU A 161 -19.09 -1.85 -3.24
CA LEU A 161 -20.09 -0.79 -3.11
C LEU A 161 -20.61 -0.37 -4.48
N ALA A 162 -21.88 -0.67 -4.75
CA ALA A 162 -22.50 -0.55 -6.07
C ALA A 162 -21.61 -1.15 -7.18
N GLY A 163 -21.00 -2.31 -6.90
CA GLY A 163 -20.08 -3.00 -7.80
C GLY A 163 -20.76 -3.40 -9.12
N ARG A 164 -20.06 -3.17 -10.24
CA ARG A 164 -20.52 -3.55 -11.59
C ARG A 164 -19.35 -4.13 -12.36
N THR A 165 -19.42 -5.42 -12.72
CA THR A 165 -18.41 -6.09 -13.54
C THR A 165 -18.76 -6.01 -15.01
N ILE A 166 -17.75 -5.87 -15.87
CA ILE A 166 -17.91 -5.57 -17.30
C ILE A 166 -16.92 -6.41 -18.11
N VAL A 167 -17.46 -7.21 -19.05
CA VAL A 167 -16.71 -8.00 -20.04
C VAL A 167 -17.34 -7.76 -21.41
N GLY A 168 -16.72 -6.95 -22.26
CA GLY A 168 -17.33 -6.51 -23.51
C GLY A 168 -18.70 -5.87 -23.28
N GLU A 169 -19.70 -6.41 -23.93
CA GLU A 169 -21.09 -5.94 -23.85
C GLU A 169 -21.83 -6.50 -22.62
N CYS A 170 -21.24 -7.49 -21.90
CA CYS A 170 -21.84 -8.07 -20.70
C CYS A 170 -21.56 -7.20 -19.49
N VAL A 171 -22.61 -6.71 -18.84
CA VAL A 171 -22.57 -5.88 -17.64
C VAL A 171 -23.41 -6.53 -16.56
N GLU A 172 -22.81 -6.80 -15.40
CA GLU A 172 -23.48 -7.44 -14.26
C GLU A 172 -23.30 -6.62 -12.98
N GLU A 173 -24.35 -6.45 -12.22
CA GLU A 173 -24.28 -5.90 -10.86
C GLU A 173 -23.68 -6.95 -9.93
N SER A 174 -22.37 -6.96 -9.82
CA SER A 174 -21.63 -7.94 -9.04
C SER A 174 -20.34 -7.34 -8.45
N GLY A 175 -19.85 -7.96 -7.38
CA GLY A 175 -18.51 -7.78 -6.86
C GLY A 175 -17.49 -8.65 -7.62
N PRO A 176 -16.23 -8.64 -7.19
CA PRO A 176 -15.19 -9.48 -7.76
C PRO A 176 -15.53 -10.98 -7.65
N ASP A 177 -15.03 -11.78 -8.59
CA ASP A 177 -15.16 -13.24 -8.58
C ASP A 177 -16.63 -13.74 -8.59
N GLY A 178 -17.57 -12.97 -9.14
CA GLY A 178 -19.00 -13.31 -9.20
C GLY A 178 -19.74 -13.20 -7.86
N MET A 179 -19.16 -12.50 -6.89
CA MET A 179 -19.82 -12.28 -5.60
C MET A 179 -20.86 -11.16 -5.69
N HIS A 180 -21.83 -11.18 -4.77
CA HIS A 180 -22.87 -10.17 -4.68
C HIS A 180 -22.32 -8.74 -4.48
N ALA A 181 -22.91 -7.75 -5.12
CA ALA A 181 -22.61 -6.34 -4.94
C ALA A 181 -23.46 -5.75 -3.78
N ALA A 182 -22.91 -4.77 -3.05
CA ALA A 182 -23.59 -4.08 -1.96
C ALA A 182 -24.14 -2.72 -2.43
N GLY A 183 -25.19 -2.72 -3.23
CA GLY A 183 -25.75 -1.48 -3.81
C GLY A 183 -26.53 -0.61 -2.83
N ARG A 184 -27.27 -1.21 -1.89
CA ARG A 184 -28.16 -0.48 -0.98
C ARG A 184 -27.47 0.44 0.02
N LEU A 185 -26.24 0.16 0.37
CA LEU A 185 -25.45 0.99 1.28
C LEU A 185 -25.13 2.36 0.65
N THR A 186 -24.94 2.44 -0.66
CA THR A 186 -24.71 3.70 -1.38
C THR A 186 -25.80 4.73 -1.08
N ASP A 187 -27.07 4.35 -1.12
CA ASP A 187 -28.20 5.25 -0.84
C ASP A 187 -28.17 5.77 0.58
N SER A 188 -27.80 4.93 1.54
CA SER A 188 -27.63 5.33 2.95
C SER A 188 -26.53 6.38 3.11
N LEU A 189 -25.37 6.16 2.45
CA LEU A 189 -24.23 7.10 2.52
C LEU A 189 -24.55 8.44 1.84
N LEU A 190 -25.26 8.44 0.73
CA LEU A 190 -25.74 9.67 0.07
C LEU A 190 -26.70 10.46 0.96
N LYS A 191 -27.62 9.78 1.66
CA LYS A 191 -28.54 10.43 2.62
C LYS A 191 -27.81 11.08 3.79
N LEU A 192 -26.65 10.54 4.18
CA LEU A 192 -25.77 11.13 5.19
C LEU A 192 -24.93 12.31 4.64
N GLY A 193 -25.09 12.67 3.37
CA GLY A 193 -24.41 13.79 2.73
C GLY A 193 -22.95 13.49 2.32
N LEU A 194 -22.57 12.23 2.17
CA LEU A 194 -21.22 11.87 1.72
C LEU A 194 -21.07 12.13 0.21
N PRO A 195 -20.01 12.83 -0.23
CA PRO A 195 -19.72 13.05 -1.65
C PRO A 195 -19.11 11.78 -2.27
N LEU A 196 -19.95 10.96 -2.89
CA LEU A 196 -19.49 9.74 -3.55
C LEU A 196 -19.03 10.03 -4.99
N ARG A 197 -18.09 9.22 -5.45
CA ARG A 197 -17.53 9.20 -6.80
C ARG A 197 -17.50 7.77 -7.32
N ARG A 198 -17.38 7.61 -8.64
CA ARG A 198 -17.27 6.30 -9.26
C ARG A 198 -15.89 6.08 -9.85
N PHE A 199 -15.19 5.04 -9.37
CA PHE A 199 -13.92 4.60 -9.91
C PHE A 199 -14.03 3.22 -10.57
N LYS A 200 -13.02 2.89 -11.35
CA LYS A 200 -12.91 1.59 -11.99
C LYS A 200 -11.52 0.98 -11.76
N THR A 201 -11.49 -0.32 -11.63
CA THR A 201 -10.27 -1.12 -11.73
C THR A 201 -10.50 -2.29 -12.67
N GLY A 202 -9.55 -3.21 -12.78
CA GLY A 202 -9.71 -4.39 -13.62
C GLY A 202 -8.70 -5.46 -13.24
N THR A 203 -8.94 -6.65 -13.77
CA THR A 203 -8.08 -7.81 -13.55
C THR A 203 -7.77 -8.50 -14.89
N PRO A 204 -6.59 -9.13 -15.03
CA PRO A 204 -6.25 -9.96 -16.19
C PRO A 204 -7.01 -11.30 -16.23
N PRO A 205 -6.97 -12.00 -17.36
CA PRO A 205 -7.51 -13.35 -17.47
C PRO A 205 -6.68 -14.34 -16.67
N ARG A 206 -7.29 -15.49 -16.33
CA ARG A 206 -6.62 -16.66 -15.77
C ARG A 206 -6.65 -17.78 -16.79
N VAL A 207 -5.59 -18.58 -16.79
CA VAL A 207 -5.45 -19.73 -17.69
C VAL A 207 -5.08 -20.98 -16.90
N ASN A 208 -5.35 -22.16 -17.48
CA ASN A 208 -4.95 -23.44 -16.93
C ASN A 208 -3.48 -23.72 -17.27
N ALA A 209 -2.65 -23.98 -16.28
CA ALA A 209 -1.22 -24.24 -16.41
C ALA A 209 -0.91 -25.40 -17.37
N ARG A 210 -1.75 -26.42 -17.41
CA ARG A 210 -1.60 -27.59 -18.31
C ARG A 210 -1.74 -27.25 -19.79
N SER A 211 -2.20 -26.05 -20.12
CA SER A 211 -2.37 -25.55 -21.49
C SER A 211 -1.33 -24.51 -21.89
N VAL A 212 -0.31 -24.31 -21.08
CA VAL A 212 0.76 -23.32 -21.28
C VAL A 212 2.04 -24.03 -21.69
N ASP A 213 2.71 -23.50 -22.72
CA ASP A 213 4.02 -23.95 -23.15
C ASP A 213 5.08 -23.05 -22.49
N PHE A 214 5.64 -23.53 -21.39
CA PHE A 214 6.63 -22.80 -20.61
C PHE A 214 8.00 -22.70 -21.28
N ASP A 215 8.31 -23.58 -22.24
CA ASP A 215 9.59 -23.58 -22.98
C ASP A 215 9.70 -22.35 -23.90
N GLU A 216 8.58 -21.75 -24.27
CA GLU A 216 8.54 -20.47 -25.03
C GLU A 216 8.64 -19.22 -24.12
N MET A 217 8.86 -19.37 -22.82
CA MET A 217 8.89 -18.27 -21.85
C MET A 217 10.22 -18.21 -21.09
N GLU A 218 10.56 -17.02 -20.60
CA GLU A 218 11.72 -16.81 -19.76
C GLU A 218 11.40 -17.10 -18.29
N LEU A 219 12.12 -18.05 -17.69
CA LEU A 219 11.97 -18.40 -16.28
C LEU A 219 12.36 -17.21 -15.37
N GLN A 220 11.51 -16.90 -14.42
CA GLN A 220 11.72 -15.85 -13.42
C GLN A 220 11.80 -16.47 -12.03
N PRO A 221 12.99 -16.90 -11.56
CA PRO A 221 13.16 -17.44 -10.21
C PRO A 221 13.02 -16.35 -9.17
N GLY A 222 12.72 -16.75 -7.94
CA GLY A 222 12.82 -15.89 -6.77
C GLY A 222 14.28 -15.55 -6.42
N ASP A 223 14.46 -14.73 -5.39
CA ASP A 223 15.80 -14.43 -4.87
C ASP A 223 16.41 -15.69 -4.22
N ALA A 224 17.72 -15.88 -4.41
CA ALA A 224 18.46 -17.01 -3.80
C ALA A 224 18.43 -16.96 -2.26
N LEU A 225 18.46 -15.75 -1.71
CA LEU A 225 18.33 -15.49 -0.28
C LEU A 225 17.12 -14.55 -0.06
N PRO A 226 15.93 -15.12 0.11
CA PRO A 226 14.72 -14.32 0.33
C PRO A 226 14.77 -13.56 1.66
N VAL A 227 14.27 -12.33 1.63
CA VAL A 227 14.12 -11.50 2.82
C VAL A 227 12.64 -11.52 3.23
N PRO A 228 12.29 -11.85 4.48
CA PRO A 228 10.90 -11.85 4.93
C PRO A 228 10.32 -10.43 4.99
N PHE A 229 9.00 -10.30 4.91
CA PHE A 229 8.32 -9.03 5.10
C PHE A 229 8.26 -8.60 6.57
N SER A 230 7.93 -9.53 7.46
CA SER A 230 7.84 -9.22 8.89
C SER A 230 9.21 -9.23 9.56
N TYR A 231 9.48 -8.22 10.36
CA TYR A 231 10.64 -8.19 11.26
C TYR A 231 10.58 -9.26 12.37
N GLY A 232 9.41 -9.87 12.58
CA GLY A 232 9.21 -10.95 13.54
C GLY A 232 9.47 -12.35 12.98
N THR A 233 9.62 -12.50 11.66
CA THR A 233 9.87 -13.79 11.01
C THR A 233 11.31 -14.21 11.22
N GLN A 234 11.52 -15.30 11.95
CA GLN A 234 12.86 -15.77 12.33
C GLN A 234 13.50 -16.68 11.30
N SER A 235 12.69 -17.48 10.60
CA SER A 235 13.18 -18.39 9.56
C SER A 235 13.12 -17.71 8.20
N PRO A 236 14.19 -17.75 7.39
CA PRO A 236 14.14 -17.24 6.03
C PRO A 236 13.00 -17.91 5.26
N PRO A 237 12.19 -17.16 4.50
CA PRO A 237 11.16 -17.75 3.66
C PRO A 237 11.79 -18.54 2.51
N GLU A 238 11.03 -19.50 1.96
CA GLU A 238 11.47 -20.35 0.86
C GLU A 238 10.71 -20.04 -0.42
N ASN A 239 11.45 -20.03 -1.55
CA ASN A 239 10.83 -20.00 -2.87
C ASN A 239 10.37 -21.42 -3.25
N ARG A 240 9.06 -21.62 -3.34
CA ARG A 240 8.41 -22.90 -3.65
C ARG A 240 7.76 -22.91 -5.03
N ALA A 241 7.74 -21.78 -5.70
CA ALA A 241 7.21 -21.60 -7.05
C ALA A 241 8.08 -20.64 -7.85
N VAL A 242 7.85 -20.61 -9.15
CA VAL A 242 8.49 -19.69 -10.09
C VAL A 242 7.42 -18.96 -10.89
N CYS A 243 7.79 -17.82 -11.46
CA CYS A 243 6.99 -17.11 -12.45
C CYS A 243 7.68 -17.20 -13.81
N TRP A 244 6.97 -16.82 -14.86
CA TRP A 244 7.53 -16.76 -16.21
C TRP A 244 7.26 -15.41 -16.85
N LEU A 245 8.14 -15.02 -17.76
CA LEU A 245 8.06 -13.78 -18.52
C LEU A 245 7.84 -14.12 -19.99
N THR A 246 6.84 -13.48 -20.59
CA THR A 246 6.60 -13.49 -22.03
C THR A 246 6.24 -12.10 -22.52
N TRP A 247 5.98 -11.98 -23.82
CA TRP A 247 5.72 -10.70 -24.45
C TRP A 247 4.52 -10.80 -25.40
N THR A 248 3.73 -9.74 -25.47
CA THR A 248 2.73 -9.60 -26.54
C THR A 248 3.42 -9.46 -27.90
N THR A 249 2.71 -9.75 -28.95
CA THR A 249 3.17 -9.66 -30.34
C THR A 249 2.47 -8.53 -31.10
N GLU A 250 2.92 -8.22 -32.31
CA GLU A 250 2.22 -7.29 -33.20
C GLU A 250 0.80 -7.77 -33.51
N GLU A 251 0.60 -9.09 -33.61
CA GLU A 251 -0.73 -9.71 -33.78
C GLU A 251 -1.64 -9.40 -32.58
N THR A 252 -1.10 -9.48 -31.34
CA THR A 252 -1.86 -9.10 -30.14
C THR A 252 -2.34 -7.64 -30.22
N LEU A 253 -1.43 -6.73 -30.64
CA LEU A 253 -1.75 -5.32 -30.78
C LEU A 253 -2.78 -5.06 -31.91
N ARG A 254 -2.67 -5.79 -33.01
CA ARG A 254 -3.62 -5.73 -34.14
C ARG A 254 -5.02 -6.15 -33.69
N ILE A 255 -5.14 -7.29 -32.99
CA ILE A 255 -6.43 -7.78 -32.46
C ILE A 255 -7.09 -6.72 -31.57
N VAL A 256 -6.32 -6.07 -30.70
CA VAL A 256 -6.86 -5.00 -29.85
C VAL A 256 -7.33 -3.80 -30.67
N ARG A 257 -6.53 -3.32 -31.63
CA ARG A 257 -6.87 -2.16 -32.46
C ARG A 257 -8.14 -2.37 -33.29
N GLU A 258 -8.32 -3.59 -33.82
CA GLU A 258 -9.49 -3.97 -34.62
C GLU A 258 -10.80 -4.08 -33.81
N ASN A 259 -10.71 -4.12 -32.47
CA ASN A 259 -11.86 -4.29 -31.58
C ASN A 259 -12.00 -3.14 -30.54
N LEU A 260 -11.36 -1.99 -30.78
CA LEU A 260 -11.41 -0.86 -29.85
C LEU A 260 -12.82 -0.28 -29.68
N ASP A 261 -13.62 -0.31 -30.72
CA ASP A 261 -15.02 0.10 -30.73
C ASP A 261 -15.91 -0.75 -29.80
N ARG A 262 -15.51 -2.01 -29.56
CA ARG A 262 -16.17 -2.95 -28.64
C ARG A 262 -15.58 -2.93 -27.23
N ALA A 263 -14.51 -2.17 -27.01
CA ALA A 263 -13.89 -2.05 -25.70
C ALA A 263 -14.73 -1.13 -24.80
N PRO A 264 -15.21 -1.58 -23.62
CA PRO A 264 -16.06 -0.79 -22.72
C PRO A 264 -15.49 0.57 -22.32
N MET A 265 -14.16 0.70 -22.29
CA MET A 265 -13.47 1.97 -22.05
C MET A 265 -13.66 3.01 -23.15
N TYR A 266 -13.98 2.59 -24.38
CA TYR A 266 -14.10 3.45 -25.55
C TYR A 266 -15.52 3.48 -26.13
N SER A 267 -16.36 2.51 -25.79
CA SER A 267 -17.77 2.46 -26.18
C SER A 267 -18.70 3.27 -25.26
N GLY A 268 -18.18 3.84 -24.16
CA GLY A 268 -18.99 4.63 -23.22
C GLY A 268 -19.73 3.80 -22.16
N VAL A 269 -19.53 2.49 -22.09
CA VAL A 269 -20.12 1.61 -21.06
C VAL A 269 -19.52 1.85 -19.69
N ILE A 270 -18.21 2.12 -19.64
CA ILE A 270 -17.49 2.45 -18.40
C ILE A 270 -17.56 3.96 -18.16
N GLU A 271 -18.12 4.34 -17.02
CA GLU A 271 -18.23 5.72 -16.54
C GLU A 271 -17.09 6.08 -15.57
N GLY A 272 -16.61 5.09 -14.81
CA GLY A 272 -15.60 5.25 -13.77
C GLY A 272 -14.20 5.53 -14.31
N VAL A 273 -13.45 6.38 -13.61
CA VAL A 273 -12.05 6.66 -13.94
C VAL A 273 -11.16 5.51 -13.50
N GLY A 274 -10.28 5.04 -14.39
CA GLY A 274 -9.34 3.94 -14.12
C GLY A 274 -7.97 4.41 -13.63
N PRO A 275 -7.19 3.52 -12.98
CA PRO A 275 -5.88 3.86 -12.42
C PRO A 275 -4.83 4.12 -13.51
N ARG A 276 -4.05 5.19 -13.33
CA ARG A 276 -2.98 5.60 -14.25
C ARG A 276 -1.85 4.57 -14.37
N TYR A 277 -1.46 3.96 -13.25
CA TYR A 277 -0.30 3.06 -13.19
C TYR A 277 -0.64 1.57 -13.40
N CYS A 278 -1.91 1.23 -13.59
CA CYS A 278 -2.37 -0.09 -14.00
C CYS A 278 -3.48 0.05 -15.07
N PRO A 279 -3.16 0.69 -16.20
CA PRO A 279 -4.14 0.81 -17.27
C PRO A 279 -4.48 -0.56 -17.83
N SER A 280 -5.69 -0.71 -18.36
CA SER A 280 -6.05 -1.90 -19.14
C SER A 280 -5.15 -2.03 -20.37
N PHE A 281 -5.07 -3.24 -20.92
CA PHE A 281 -4.17 -3.52 -22.03
C PHE A 281 -4.54 -2.70 -23.28
N GLU A 282 -5.82 -2.58 -23.58
CA GLU A 282 -6.32 -1.71 -24.65
C GLU A 282 -5.89 -0.24 -24.46
N THR A 283 -5.90 0.25 -23.23
CA THR A 283 -5.40 1.60 -22.91
C THR A 283 -3.90 1.73 -23.16
N LYS A 284 -3.10 0.68 -22.87
CA LYS A 284 -1.66 0.69 -23.18
C LYS A 284 -1.41 0.75 -24.69
N VAL A 285 -2.15 -0.01 -25.48
CA VAL A 285 -2.04 -0.03 -26.95
C VAL A 285 -2.34 1.33 -27.55
N VAL A 286 -3.36 2.03 -27.03
CA VAL A 286 -3.72 3.38 -27.51
C VAL A 286 -2.71 4.44 -27.06
N ARG A 287 -2.26 4.40 -25.80
CA ARG A 287 -1.33 5.39 -25.25
C ARG A 287 0.11 5.27 -25.74
N PHE A 288 0.52 4.07 -26.12
CA PHE A 288 1.89 3.77 -26.54
C PHE A 288 1.89 3.08 -27.92
N PRO A 289 1.42 3.77 -28.97
CA PRO A 289 1.23 3.17 -30.32
C PRO A 289 2.54 2.69 -30.96
N ASP A 290 3.68 3.30 -30.58
CA ASP A 290 5.00 2.96 -31.12
C ASP A 290 5.65 1.75 -30.43
N LYS A 291 5.07 1.25 -29.35
CA LYS A 291 5.58 0.03 -28.70
C LYS A 291 5.09 -1.21 -29.44
N LEU A 292 6.04 -1.97 -29.97
CA LEU A 292 5.77 -3.21 -30.72
C LEU A 292 5.37 -4.39 -29.82
N ARG A 293 5.70 -4.33 -28.52
CA ARG A 293 5.40 -5.39 -27.56
C ARG A 293 5.30 -4.88 -26.13
N HIS A 294 4.53 -5.56 -25.29
CA HIS A 294 4.39 -5.30 -23.86
C HIS A 294 4.73 -6.56 -23.07
N GLN A 295 5.36 -6.37 -21.94
CA GLN A 295 5.76 -7.42 -21.01
C GLN A 295 4.56 -8.03 -20.30
N LEU A 296 4.54 -9.36 -20.18
CA LEU A 296 3.56 -10.14 -19.43
C LEU A 296 4.27 -11.09 -18.48
N PHE A 297 3.77 -11.18 -17.23
CA PHE A 297 4.21 -12.21 -16.31
C PHE A 297 3.10 -13.25 -16.15
N VAL A 298 3.51 -14.51 -16.17
CA VAL A 298 2.64 -15.66 -15.92
C VAL A 298 2.96 -16.15 -14.51
N GLU A 299 1.97 -16.01 -13.62
CA GLU A 299 2.14 -16.12 -12.18
C GLU A 299 1.21 -17.18 -11.59
N PRO A 300 1.72 -18.14 -10.78
CA PRO A 300 0.86 -19.14 -10.12
C PRO A 300 -0.04 -18.47 -9.06
N MET A 301 -1.29 -18.90 -9.00
CA MET A 301 -2.27 -18.44 -8.00
C MET A 301 -2.16 -19.17 -6.65
N GLY A 302 -1.37 -20.22 -6.57
CA GLY A 302 -1.14 -21.04 -5.39
C GLY A 302 -0.39 -22.32 -5.73
N LEU A 303 -0.05 -23.11 -4.70
CA LEU A 303 0.68 -24.37 -4.87
C LEU A 303 -0.24 -25.55 -5.26
N ASN A 304 -1.50 -25.48 -4.91
CA ASN A 304 -2.47 -26.57 -5.11
C ASN A 304 -3.56 -26.20 -6.13
N THR A 305 -3.17 -25.48 -7.19
CA THR A 305 -4.07 -25.08 -8.28
C THR A 305 -3.31 -25.00 -9.58
N GLU A 306 -3.99 -25.30 -10.68
CA GLU A 306 -3.48 -25.11 -12.04
C GLU A 306 -3.81 -23.70 -12.58
N GLU A 307 -4.37 -22.82 -11.76
CA GLU A 307 -4.76 -21.47 -12.18
C GLU A 307 -3.51 -20.56 -12.23
N LEU A 308 -3.26 -19.96 -13.39
CA LEU A 308 -2.21 -18.96 -13.62
C LEU A 308 -2.82 -17.59 -13.93
N TYR A 309 -2.23 -16.57 -13.35
CA TYR A 309 -2.59 -15.16 -13.53
C TYR A 309 -1.68 -14.52 -14.60
N ILE A 310 -2.25 -13.83 -15.59
CA ILE A 310 -1.49 -13.22 -16.68
C ILE A 310 -1.29 -11.73 -16.39
N GLN A 311 -0.32 -11.41 -15.54
CA GLN A 311 -0.07 -10.03 -15.14
C GLN A 311 0.36 -9.16 -16.31
N GLY A 312 -0.23 -7.97 -16.39
CA GLY A 312 0.00 -7.01 -17.47
C GLY A 312 -1.04 -7.05 -18.57
N PHE A 313 -1.94 -8.05 -18.54
CA PHE A 313 -2.98 -8.30 -19.56
C PHE A 313 -4.40 -7.97 -19.08
N SER A 314 -4.53 -7.07 -18.09
CA SER A 314 -5.83 -6.58 -17.63
C SER A 314 -6.62 -6.00 -18.78
N SER A 315 -7.87 -6.41 -18.96
CA SER A 315 -8.72 -6.00 -20.08
C SER A 315 -10.19 -6.07 -19.69
N SER A 316 -11.02 -5.38 -20.44
CA SER A 316 -12.48 -5.53 -20.42
C SER A 316 -13.06 -5.86 -21.81
N MET A 317 -12.21 -6.23 -22.75
CA MET A 317 -12.63 -6.68 -24.09
C MET A 317 -13.63 -7.85 -24.01
N PRO A 318 -14.47 -8.05 -25.04
CA PRO A 318 -15.30 -9.26 -25.17
C PRO A 318 -14.50 -10.55 -25.02
N GLU A 319 -15.08 -11.59 -24.45
CA GLU A 319 -14.37 -12.83 -24.09
C GLU A 319 -13.70 -13.50 -25.29
N GLU A 320 -14.35 -13.54 -26.45
CA GLU A 320 -13.76 -14.11 -27.66
C GLU A 320 -12.55 -13.31 -28.18
N VAL A 321 -12.54 -11.98 -27.94
CA VAL A 321 -11.37 -11.14 -28.26
C VAL A 321 -10.23 -11.45 -27.30
N GLN A 322 -10.52 -11.62 -26.00
CA GLN A 322 -9.52 -11.99 -24.99
C GLN A 322 -8.88 -13.34 -25.32
N ILE A 323 -9.64 -14.34 -25.76
CA ILE A 323 -9.13 -15.65 -26.18
C ILE A 323 -8.16 -15.48 -27.37
N ARG A 324 -8.51 -14.68 -28.36
CA ARG A 324 -7.64 -14.39 -29.52
C ARG A 324 -6.37 -13.65 -29.07
N MET A 325 -6.48 -12.68 -28.17
CA MET A 325 -5.36 -11.96 -27.60
C MET A 325 -4.39 -12.91 -26.86
N LEU A 326 -4.91 -13.77 -25.99
CA LEU A 326 -4.11 -14.78 -25.28
C LEU A 326 -3.36 -15.69 -26.25
N ARG A 327 -4.05 -16.25 -27.24
CA ARG A 327 -3.46 -17.19 -28.19
C ARG A 327 -2.47 -16.58 -29.17
N SER A 328 -2.38 -15.26 -29.25
CA SER A 328 -1.37 -14.55 -30.04
C SER A 328 -0.02 -14.39 -29.30
N VAL A 329 0.04 -14.76 -28.00
CA VAL A 329 1.22 -14.60 -27.16
C VAL A 329 2.05 -15.90 -27.13
N PRO A 330 3.39 -15.84 -27.27
CA PRO A 330 4.26 -17.01 -27.12
C PRO A 330 4.03 -17.72 -25.79
N GLY A 331 3.96 -19.06 -25.84
CA GLY A 331 3.64 -19.92 -24.71
C GLY A 331 2.16 -19.98 -24.32
N LEU A 332 1.30 -19.12 -24.86
CA LEU A 332 -0.15 -19.10 -24.60
C LEU A 332 -1.00 -19.51 -25.81
N ARG A 333 -0.42 -20.02 -26.90
CA ARG A 333 -1.13 -20.35 -28.14
C ARG A 333 -2.26 -21.36 -27.97
N HIS A 334 -2.09 -22.26 -27.01
CA HIS A 334 -3.07 -23.30 -26.67
C HIS A 334 -3.77 -23.03 -25.34
N ALA A 335 -3.57 -21.84 -24.77
CA ALA A 335 -4.09 -21.51 -23.45
C ALA A 335 -5.62 -21.69 -23.37
N VAL A 336 -6.04 -22.41 -22.34
CA VAL A 336 -7.42 -22.56 -21.93
C VAL A 336 -7.70 -21.52 -20.84
N MET A 337 -8.51 -20.52 -21.19
CA MET A 337 -8.91 -19.49 -20.25
C MET A 337 -9.88 -20.08 -19.22
N THR A 338 -9.55 -19.93 -17.92
CA THR A 338 -10.40 -20.40 -16.82
C THR A 338 -11.28 -19.30 -16.25
N ARG A 339 -10.82 -18.04 -16.38
CA ARG A 339 -11.62 -16.84 -16.05
C ARG A 339 -11.28 -15.72 -17.01
N PRO A 340 -12.28 -15.03 -17.57
CA PRO A 340 -12.04 -13.85 -18.38
C PRO A 340 -11.47 -12.71 -17.53
N ALA A 341 -10.73 -11.82 -18.16
CA ALA A 341 -10.44 -10.50 -17.63
C ALA A 341 -11.74 -9.68 -17.56
N TYR A 342 -11.86 -8.82 -16.57
CA TYR A 342 -13.00 -7.90 -16.45
C TYR A 342 -12.58 -6.54 -15.90
N ALA A 343 -13.36 -5.52 -16.23
CA ALA A 343 -13.34 -4.28 -15.46
C ALA A 343 -14.38 -4.35 -14.34
N ILE A 344 -14.11 -3.68 -13.23
CA ILE A 344 -15.10 -3.47 -12.17
C ILE A 344 -15.17 -2.00 -11.82
N GLU A 345 -16.38 -1.46 -11.81
CA GLU A 345 -16.70 -0.13 -11.31
C GLU A 345 -17.29 -0.23 -9.91
N TYR A 346 -17.03 0.77 -9.10
CA TYR A 346 -17.48 0.82 -7.70
C TYR A 346 -17.54 2.26 -7.19
N ASP A 347 -18.34 2.48 -6.16
CA ASP A 347 -18.43 3.77 -5.51
C ASP A 347 -17.34 3.95 -4.45
N CYS A 348 -16.83 5.17 -4.35
CA CYS A 348 -15.86 5.60 -3.35
C CYS A 348 -16.17 7.03 -2.89
N ILE A 349 -15.67 7.43 -1.73
CA ILE A 349 -15.82 8.79 -1.24
C ILE A 349 -14.81 9.72 -1.91
N ASP A 350 -15.16 11.02 -2.04
CA ASP A 350 -14.13 12.04 -2.26
C ASP A 350 -13.27 12.16 -1.00
N PRO A 351 -11.97 11.78 -1.05
CA PRO A 351 -11.14 11.75 0.15
C PRO A 351 -10.92 13.13 0.80
N LEU A 352 -11.20 14.22 0.10
CA LEU A 352 -11.23 15.56 0.69
C LEU A 352 -12.31 15.74 1.77
N ALA A 353 -13.31 14.85 1.81
CA ALA A 353 -14.32 14.80 2.87
C ALA A 353 -13.83 14.12 4.16
N LEU A 354 -12.60 13.60 4.16
CA LEU A 354 -12.00 12.94 5.31
C LEU A 354 -11.02 13.85 6.06
N ARG A 355 -10.87 13.58 7.36
CA ARG A 355 -9.81 14.14 8.22
C ARG A 355 -8.52 13.33 8.06
N PRO A 356 -7.36 13.82 8.54
CA PRO A 356 -6.14 13.02 8.61
C PRO A 356 -6.26 11.72 9.43
N THR A 357 -7.26 11.63 10.32
CA THR A 357 -7.64 10.42 11.07
C THR A 357 -8.43 9.42 10.24
N LEU A 358 -8.76 9.75 8.98
CA LEU A 358 -9.68 9.05 8.08
C LEU A 358 -11.15 9.08 8.53
N GLU A 359 -11.49 9.90 9.53
CA GLU A 359 -12.87 10.16 9.91
C GLU A 359 -13.56 11.10 8.91
N CYS A 360 -14.83 10.84 8.59
CA CYS A 360 -15.65 11.73 7.77
C CYS A 360 -15.89 13.07 8.49
N LYS A 361 -15.67 14.18 7.78
CA LYS A 361 -15.89 15.52 8.32
C LYS A 361 -17.36 15.78 8.68
N ALA A 362 -18.29 15.19 7.90
CA ALA A 362 -19.72 15.39 8.04
C ALA A 362 -20.37 14.52 9.13
N VAL A 363 -19.82 13.34 9.42
CA VAL A 363 -20.45 12.35 10.31
C VAL A 363 -19.44 11.86 11.34
N PRO A 364 -19.47 12.38 12.56
CA PRO A 364 -18.65 11.90 13.67
C PRO A 364 -18.84 10.41 13.94
N GLY A 365 -17.72 9.69 14.12
CA GLY A 365 -17.69 8.24 14.31
C GLY A 365 -17.74 7.41 13.03
N LEU A 366 -17.84 8.04 11.85
CA LEU A 366 -17.76 7.34 10.56
C LEU A 366 -16.39 7.51 9.94
N TYR A 367 -15.71 6.40 9.64
CA TYR A 367 -14.37 6.35 9.04
C TYR A 367 -14.41 5.66 7.69
N GLY A 368 -13.49 6.02 6.80
CA GLY A 368 -13.27 5.33 5.54
C GLY A 368 -11.89 4.70 5.47
N ALA A 369 -11.75 3.59 4.76
CA ALA A 369 -10.47 2.92 4.53
C ALA A 369 -10.38 2.20 3.19
N GLY A 370 -9.17 2.20 2.61
CA GLY A 370 -8.85 1.45 1.40
C GLY A 370 -9.48 2.05 0.15
N GLN A 371 -10.05 1.18 -0.70
CA GLN A 371 -10.62 1.61 -1.98
C GLN A 371 -11.82 2.54 -1.83
N PHE A 372 -12.55 2.45 -0.72
CA PHE A 372 -13.60 3.41 -0.39
C PHE A 372 -13.06 4.85 -0.33
N ASN A 373 -11.82 5.06 0.08
CA ASN A 373 -11.17 6.37 0.10
C ASN A 373 -10.53 6.76 -1.25
N GLY A 374 -10.82 6.04 -2.33
CA GLY A 374 -10.28 6.33 -3.65
C GLY A 374 -8.85 5.86 -3.88
N SER A 375 -8.29 5.00 -3.02
CA SER A 375 -7.01 4.33 -3.27
C SER A 375 -7.19 3.02 -4.04
N SER A 376 -6.10 2.44 -4.57
CA SER A 376 -6.11 1.15 -5.27
C SER A 376 -4.86 0.34 -4.93
N GLY A 377 -5.06 -0.78 -4.25
CA GLY A 377 -4.04 -1.75 -3.86
C GLY A 377 -4.28 -2.31 -2.46
N TYR A 378 -3.82 -3.53 -2.23
CA TYR A 378 -4.03 -4.25 -0.98
C TYR A 378 -3.29 -3.59 0.18
N GLU A 379 -2.06 -3.13 -0.08
CA GLU A 379 -1.17 -2.52 0.89
C GLU A 379 -1.66 -1.13 1.30
N GLU A 380 -2.11 -0.33 0.32
CA GLU A 380 -2.75 0.96 0.58
C GLU A 380 -4.03 0.80 1.41
N ALA A 381 -4.79 -0.26 1.15
CA ALA A 381 -5.99 -0.57 1.90
C ALA A 381 -5.68 -0.97 3.35
N ALA A 382 -4.72 -1.86 3.54
CA ALA A 382 -4.31 -2.35 4.84
C ALA A 382 -3.87 -1.24 5.79
N VAL A 383 -2.97 -0.35 5.34
CA VAL A 383 -2.46 0.74 6.18
C VAL A 383 -3.51 1.79 6.53
N GLN A 384 -4.47 2.05 5.62
CA GLN A 384 -5.59 2.93 5.91
C GLN A 384 -6.55 2.29 6.93
N GLY A 385 -6.83 0.99 6.78
CA GLY A 385 -7.63 0.24 7.75
C GLY A 385 -7.03 0.30 9.14
N PHE A 386 -5.73 0.00 9.25
CA PHE A 386 -4.99 0.12 10.50
C PHE A 386 -5.12 1.51 11.14
N ALA A 387 -4.85 2.57 10.36
CA ALA A 387 -4.92 3.94 10.85
C ALA A 387 -6.34 4.33 11.29
N ALA A 388 -7.37 3.93 10.52
CA ALA A 388 -8.77 4.18 10.86
C ALA A 388 -9.18 3.43 12.16
N GLY A 389 -8.78 2.16 12.30
CA GLY A 389 -9.03 1.36 13.49
C GLY A 389 -8.42 1.98 14.75
N VAL A 390 -7.13 2.33 14.69
CA VAL A 390 -6.43 2.98 15.80
C VAL A 390 -7.10 4.31 16.16
N ASN A 391 -7.42 5.17 15.18
CA ASN A 391 -8.02 6.47 15.42
C ASN A 391 -9.46 6.36 15.96
N ALA A 392 -10.25 5.38 15.52
CA ALA A 392 -11.57 5.12 16.08
C ALA A 392 -11.49 4.77 17.56
N VAL A 393 -10.56 3.90 17.95
CA VAL A 393 -10.31 3.53 19.36
C VAL A 393 -9.90 4.75 20.18
N ARG A 394 -8.90 5.50 19.73
CA ARG A 394 -8.35 6.66 20.44
C ARG A 394 -9.42 7.73 20.66
N LYS A 395 -10.27 7.99 19.65
CA LYS A 395 -11.39 8.90 19.76
C LYS A 395 -12.40 8.44 20.82
N LEU A 396 -12.77 7.15 20.82
CA LEU A 396 -13.70 6.61 21.83
C LEU A 396 -13.15 6.66 23.26
N ARG A 397 -11.81 6.63 23.40
CA ARG A 397 -11.12 6.80 24.69
C ARG A 397 -10.84 8.26 25.07
N GLY A 398 -11.10 9.22 24.18
CA GLY A 398 -10.76 10.63 24.39
C GLY A 398 -9.25 10.90 24.35
N GLU A 399 -8.48 10.07 23.66
CA GLU A 399 -7.03 10.21 23.50
C GLU A 399 -6.68 11.07 22.25
N CYS A 400 -5.43 11.53 22.17
CA CYS A 400 -4.94 12.28 21.01
C CYS A 400 -4.95 11.42 19.73
N ASP A 401 -5.19 12.05 18.58
CA ASP A 401 -5.19 11.41 17.27
C ASP A 401 -3.86 10.73 16.96
N PHE A 402 -3.92 9.58 16.28
CA PHE A 402 -2.77 8.89 15.71
C PHE A 402 -2.58 9.33 14.26
N ILE A 403 -1.68 10.28 14.07
CA ILE A 403 -1.34 10.82 12.74
C ILE A 403 0.16 10.63 12.51
N LEU A 404 0.49 9.99 11.39
CA LEU A 404 1.86 9.85 10.90
C LEU A 404 2.17 10.97 9.91
N SER A 405 3.31 11.62 10.08
CA SER A 405 3.75 12.68 9.16
C SER A 405 4.32 12.11 7.85
N ARG A 406 4.36 12.94 6.81
CA ARG A 406 5.00 12.61 5.53
C ARG A 406 6.50 12.37 5.65
N SER A 407 7.15 13.00 6.61
CA SER A 407 8.58 12.84 6.88
C SER A 407 8.90 11.60 7.71
N GLU A 408 7.87 10.99 8.34
CA GLU A 408 7.99 9.82 9.20
C GLU A 408 7.67 8.53 8.46
N SER A 409 6.73 8.57 7.48
CA SER A 409 6.26 7.35 6.83
C SER A 409 5.65 7.55 5.44
N TYR A 410 5.65 6.48 4.64
CA TYR A 410 4.84 6.38 3.43
C TYR A 410 3.34 6.30 3.75
N ILE A 411 2.95 5.74 4.90
CA ILE A 411 1.57 5.75 5.39
C ILE A 411 1.11 7.20 5.57
N GLY A 412 1.92 8.03 6.24
CA GLY A 412 1.63 9.46 6.38
C GLY A 412 1.56 10.18 5.04
N THR A 413 2.47 9.87 4.11
CA THR A 413 2.45 10.42 2.75
C THR A 413 1.16 10.06 2.02
N LEU A 414 0.70 8.81 2.10
CA LEU A 414 -0.53 8.33 1.45
C LEU A 414 -1.76 9.03 2.01
N ILE A 415 -1.91 9.07 3.33
CA ILE A 415 -3.08 9.68 3.98
C ILE A 415 -3.11 11.18 3.71
N ASP A 416 -1.98 11.87 3.86
CA ASP A 416 -1.90 13.31 3.60
C ASP A 416 -2.23 13.63 2.12
N ASP A 417 -1.71 12.88 1.14
CA ASP A 417 -2.06 13.08 -0.27
C ASP A 417 -3.57 12.94 -0.51
N LEU A 418 -4.21 11.92 0.09
CA LEU A 418 -5.66 11.71 -0.06
C LEU A 418 -6.48 12.87 0.52
N VAL A 419 -6.22 13.24 1.76
CA VAL A 419 -7.08 14.20 2.48
C VAL A 419 -6.79 15.67 2.19
N THR A 420 -5.64 15.97 1.55
CA THR A 420 -5.24 17.37 1.22
C THR A 420 -5.27 17.66 -0.27
N LYS A 421 -4.78 16.74 -1.10
CA LYS A 421 -4.75 16.90 -2.56
C LYS A 421 -5.98 16.29 -3.23
N GLY A 422 -6.61 15.32 -2.57
CA GLY A 422 -7.63 14.48 -3.18
C GLY A 422 -7.07 13.60 -4.29
N THR A 423 -7.94 12.94 -5.02
CA THR A 423 -7.55 12.18 -6.19
C THR A 423 -8.64 12.17 -7.24
N ASN A 424 -8.27 12.33 -8.51
CA ASN A 424 -9.19 12.25 -9.67
C ASN A 424 -9.12 10.89 -10.36
N GLU A 425 -8.26 10.01 -9.90
CA GLU A 425 -8.06 8.64 -10.38
C GLU A 425 -7.68 7.74 -9.19
N PRO A 426 -7.88 6.42 -9.24
CA PRO A 426 -7.50 5.54 -8.14
C PRO A 426 -6.03 5.74 -7.72
N TYR A 427 -5.84 6.23 -6.49
CA TYR A 427 -4.52 6.56 -5.95
C TYR A 427 -3.68 5.30 -5.75
N ARG A 428 -2.42 5.35 -6.14
CA ARG A 428 -1.42 4.32 -5.86
C ARG A 428 -0.17 4.91 -5.24
N MET A 429 0.33 4.25 -4.20
CA MET A 429 1.62 4.59 -3.61
C MET A 429 2.76 4.16 -4.54
N MET A 430 3.65 5.09 -4.78
CA MET A 430 4.90 4.91 -5.50
C MET A 430 6.01 5.63 -4.75
N THR A 431 7.26 5.16 -4.85
CA THR A 431 8.39 5.81 -4.18
C THR A 431 8.59 7.28 -4.60
N SER A 432 8.11 7.64 -5.80
CA SER A 432 8.12 9.04 -6.28
C SER A 432 7.15 9.98 -5.57
N ARG A 433 6.20 9.45 -4.79
CA ARG A 433 5.25 10.27 -4.01
C ARG A 433 5.87 10.90 -2.77
N SER A 434 6.93 10.29 -2.23
CA SER A 434 7.63 10.82 -1.07
C SER A 434 8.79 11.71 -1.49
N GLU A 435 8.93 12.82 -0.81
CA GLU A 435 10.04 13.77 -0.90
C GLU A 435 11.31 13.22 -0.21
N TYR A 436 11.14 12.28 0.76
CA TYR A 436 12.18 11.82 1.68
C TYR A 436 12.53 10.33 1.50
N ARG A 437 12.63 9.85 0.24
CA ARG A 437 12.79 8.44 -0.10
C ARG A 437 13.95 7.73 0.58
N LEU A 438 15.06 8.45 0.85
CA LEU A 438 16.23 7.87 1.47
C LEU A 438 16.09 7.74 3.00
N LEU A 439 15.28 8.60 3.61
CA LEU A 439 14.89 8.46 5.02
C LEU A 439 13.83 7.38 5.23
N LEU A 440 12.88 7.28 4.28
CA LEU A 440 11.71 6.39 4.37
C LEU A 440 11.93 5.05 3.64
N ARG A 441 13.10 4.43 3.82
CA ARG A 441 13.38 3.13 3.20
C ARG A 441 12.53 2.02 3.85
N GLN A 442 12.30 0.93 3.10
CA GLN A 442 11.60 -0.23 3.65
C GLN A 442 12.44 -0.98 4.70
N ASP A 443 13.77 -0.96 4.57
CA ASP A 443 14.71 -1.67 5.42
C ASP A 443 14.84 -1.05 6.82
N ASN A 444 14.50 0.24 6.99
CA ASN A 444 14.55 0.96 8.27
C ASN A 444 13.17 1.34 8.84
N ALA A 445 12.09 0.74 8.36
CA ALA A 445 10.76 1.05 8.88
C ALA A 445 10.60 0.69 10.36
N ASP A 446 11.29 -0.36 10.82
CA ASP A 446 11.40 -0.74 12.23
C ASP A 446 11.98 0.38 13.11
N GLN A 447 13.07 1.01 12.67
CA GLN A 447 13.69 2.13 13.38
C GLN A 447 12.73 3.31 13.57
N ARG A 448 11.97 3.61 12.53
CA ARG A 448 11.10 4.80 12.48
C ARG A 448 9.79 4.63 13.25
N LEU A 449 9.20 3.43 13.23
CA LEU A 449 7.81 3.23 13.58
C LEU A 449 7.55 2.25 14.73
N THR A 450 8.51 1.39 15.12
CA THR A 450 8.27 0.41 16.20
C THR A 450 7.94 1.09 17.53
N ARG A 451 8.59 2.21 17.85
CA ARG A 451 8.27 3.02 19.05
C ARG A 451 6.83 3.54 18.97
N ARG A 452 6.39 4.03 17.82
CA ARG A 452 5.01 4.50 17.62
C ARG A 452 3.99 3.36 17.82
N GLY A 453 4.33 2.15 17.30
CA GLY A 453 3.50 0.96 17.50
C GLY A 453 3.41 0.53 18.97
N TYR A 454 4.51 0.64 19.72
CA TYR A 454 4.53 0.39 21.16
C TYR A 454 3.70 1.43 21.94
N ASP A 455 3.88 2.71 21.63
CA ASP A 455 3.17 3.80 22.32
C ASP A 455 1.64 3.75 22.14
N ILE A 456 1.17 3.18 21.04
CA ILE A 456 -0.29 2.93 20.84
C ILE A 456 -0.75 1.58 21.39
N GLY A 457 0.15 0.74 21.90
CA GLY A 457 -0.19 -0.54 22.54
C GLY A 457 -0.31 -1.76 21.60
N LEU A 458 0.12 -1.66 20.33
CA LEU A 458 0.03 -2.74 19.35
C LEU A 458 1.34 -3.52 19.14
N VAL A 459 2.46 -3.01 19.64
CA VAL A 459 3.77 -3.68 19.60
C VAL A 459 4.22 -4.00 21.01
N PRO A 460 4.64 -5.26 21.32
CA PRO A 460 5.13 -5.63 22.63
C PRO A 460 6.50 -5.02 22.91
N GLU A 461 6.79 -4.77 24.21
CA GLU A 461 8.05 -4.18 24.67
C GLU A 461 9.29 -4.96 24.21
N ALA A 462 9.20 -6.29 24.18
CA ALA A 462 10.30 -7.14 23.75
C ALA A 462 10.73 -6.83 22.29
N ARG A 463 9.77 -6.55 21.41
CA ARG A 463 10.06 -6.16 20.02
C ARG A 463 10.71 -4.78 19.96
N LEU A 464 10.21 -3.82 20.74
CA LEU A 464 10.82 -2.49 20.83
C LEU A 464 12.27 -2.57 21.28
N ARG A 465 12.55 -3.31 22.36
CA ARG A 465 13.92 -3.51 22.85
C ARG A 465 14.83 -4.18 21.83
N ALA A 466 14.33 -5.15 21.07
CA ALA A 466 15.10 -5.80 20.01
C ALA A 466 15.51 -4.81 18.91
N VAL A 467 14.61 -3.92 18.51
CA VAL A 467 14.90 -2.86 17.51
C VAL A 467 15.90 -1.85 18.07
N GLU A 468 15.75 -1.41 19.31
CA GLU A 468 16.71 -0.51 19.97
C GLU A 468 18.10 -1.14 20.02
N ALA A 469 18.21 -2.40 20.45
CA ALA A 469 19.48 -3.12 20.49
C ALA A 469 20.14 -3.27 19.11
N LYS A 470 19.34 -3.48 18.05
CA LYS A 470 19.79 -3.53 16.66
C LYS A 470 20.46 -2.21 16.26
N TYR A 471 19.82 -1.09 16.46
CA TYR A 471 20.36 0.22 16.04
C TYR A 471 21.48 0.72 16.95
N ASP A 472 21.52 0.31 18.21
CA ASP A 472 22.69 0.49 19.08
C ASP A 472 23.90 -0.30 18.54
N ALA A 473 23.70 -1.52 18.04
CA ALA A 473 24.76 -2.30 17.41
C ALA A 473 25.27 -1.63 16.12
N VAL A 474 24.36 -1.09 15.29
CA VAL A 474 24.72 -0.31 14.09
C VAL A 474 25.58 0.90 14.48
N ALA A 475 25.17 1.66 15.49
CA ALA A 475 25.89 2.86 15.94
C ALA A 475 27.29 2.52 16.48
N ARG A 476 27.40 1.45 17.34
CA ARG A 476 28.69 0.99 17.86
C ARG A 476 29.62 0.56 16.73
N GLU A 477 29.12 -0.17 15.73
CA GLU A 477 29.97 -0.63 14.64
C GLU A 477 30.43 0.53 13.73
N ILE A 478 29.59 1.51 13.43
CA ILE A 478 30.01 2.72 12.70
C ILE A 478 31.09 3.48 13.48
N ALA A 479 30.95 3.62 14.80
CA ALA A 479 31.95 4.24 15.65
C ALA A 479 33.27 3.45 15.63
N ARG A 480 33.21 2.11 15.74
CA ARG A 480 34.41 1.24 15.66
C ARG A 480 35.12 1.42 14.31
N LEU A 481 34.41 1.31 13.19
CA LEU A 481 34.95 1.50 11.84
C LEU A 481 35.59 2.89 11.63
N THR A 482 35.10 3.90 12.33
CA THR A 482 35.63 5.27 12.27
C THR A 482 36.99 5.37 12.99
N HIS A 483 37.22 4.60 14.06
CA HIS A 483 38.45 4.62 14.87
C HIS A 483 39.44 3.50 14.53
N THR A 484 39.03 2.51 13.71
CA THR A 484 39.90 1.41 13.28
C THR A 484 40.53 1.75 11.93
N GLY A 485 41.85 1.88 11.89
CA GLY A 485 42.61 2.13 10.66
C GLY A 485 43.20 0.84 10.11
N VAL A 486 43.39 0.81 8.79
CA VAL A 486 44.12 -0.26 8.09
C VAL A 486 45.53 0.20 7.71
N SER A 487 46.51 -0.68 7.84
CA SER A 487 47.87 -0.43 7.36
C SER A 487 47.99 -0.87 5.89
N PRO A 488 48.70 -0.12 5.03
CA PRO A 488 48.99 -0.52 3.68
C PRO A 488 49.67 -1.89 3.65
N SER A 489 49.18 -2.74 2.75
CA SER A 489 49.78 -4.05 2.49
C SER A 489 49.63 -4.39 1.01
N PRO A 490 50.56 -5.24 0.44
CA PRO A 490 50.41 -5.70 -0.92
C PRO A 490 49.06 -6.39 -1.20
N ALA A 491 48.55 -7.11 -0.17
CA ALA A 491 47.25 -7.76 -0.26
C ALA A 491 46.10 -6.77 -0.36
N LEU A 492 46.12 -5.70 0.45
CA LEU A 492 45.11 -4.64 0.39
C LEU A 492 45.16 -3.90 -0.96
N ALA A 493 46.37 -3.52 -1.42
CA ALA A 493 46.56 -2.81 -2.69
C ALA A 493 46.06 -3.63 -3.87
N SER A 494 46.41 -4.94 -3.92
CA SER A 494 45.92 -5.85 -4.96
C SER A 494 44.39 -5.98 -4.93
N PHE A 495 43.80 -6.13 -3.75
CA PHE A 495 42.35 -6.23 -3.58
C PHE A 495 41.62 -4.93 -4.02
N LEU A 496 42.13 -3.76 -3.64
CA LEU A 496 41.55 -2.48 -4.04
C LEU A 496 41.66 -2.25 -5.57
N ALA A 497 42.77 -2.66 -6.18
CA ALA A 497 42.95 -2.60 -7.63
C ALA A 497 41.96 -3.55 -8.36
N GLU A 498 41.77 -4.78 -7.85
CA GLU A 498 40.78 -5.73 -8.37
C GLU A 498 39.34 -5.16 -8.29
N LYS A 499 39.02 -4.48 -7.22
CA LYS A 499 37.72 -3.79 -7.04
C LYS A 499 37.61 -2.49 -7.83
N GLY A 500 38.64 -2.07 -8.56
CA GLY A 500 38.64 -0.85 -9.38
C GLY A 500 38.59 0.44 -8.57
N THR A 501 39.21 0.46 -7.38
CA THR A 501 39.26 1.62 -6.50
C THR A 501 40.71 2.00 -6.15
N ALA A 502 40.92 3.25 -5.73
CA ALA A 502 42.26 3.77 -5.42
C ALA A 502 42.86 3.11 -4.17
N ASP A 503 44.20 3.10 -4.07
CA ASP A 503 44.92 2.64 -2.89
C ASP A 503 44.47 3.38 -1.61
N ALA A 504 44.69 2.74 -0.48
CA ALA A 504 44.42 3.31 0.83
C ALA A 504 45.70 3.98 1.39
N PRO A 505 45.62 5.23 1.87
CA PRO A 505 46.72 5.83 2.61
C PRO A 505 46.97 5.10 3.93
N ASP A 506 48.16 5.27 4.50
CA ASP A 506 48.47 4.69 5.81
C ASP A 506 47.52 5.20 6.91
N GLY A 507 47.08 4.29 7.77
CA GLY A 507 46.10 4.61 8.80
C GLY A 507 44.70 4.96 8.29
N CYS A 508 44.36 4.63 7.04
CA CYS A 508 43.04 4.88 6.48
C CYS A 508 41.95 4.24 7.35
N PRO A 509 40.96 4.99 7.88
CA PRO A 509 39.88 4.41 8.64
C PRO A 509 39.03 3.43 7.79
N LEU A 510 38.61 2.32 8.37
CA LEU A 510 37.73 1.34 7.69
C LEU A 510 36.45 1.99 7.17
N VAL A 511 35.89 2.96 7.88
CA VAL A 511 34.72 3.73 7.43
C VAL A 511 34.98 4.48 6.11
N ALA A 512 36.20 4.97 5.87
CA ALA A 512 36.56 5.65 4.62
C ALA A 512 36.64 4.67 3.43
N LEU A 513 37.07 3.44 3.68
CA LEU A 513 37.00 2.38 2.67
C LEU A 513 35.54 1.98 2.37
N LEU A 514 34.70 1.81 3.41
CA LEU A 514 33.29 1.46 3.24
C LEU A 514 32.48 2.53 2.51
N ARG A 515 32.88 3.81 2.59
CA ARG A 515 32.25 4.90 1.79
C ARG A 515 32.44 4.73 0.29
N ARG A 516 33.41 3.92 -0.16
CA ARG A 516 33.67 3.70 -1.58
C ARG A 516 32.56 2.81 -2.18
N PRO A 517 31.94 3.20 -3.32
CA PRO A 517 30.83 2.45 -3.90
C PRO A 517 31.17 0.98 -4.26
N GLN A 518 32.43 0.73 -4.59
CA GLN A 518 32.92 -0.58 -5.03
C GLN A 518 33.07 -1.59 -3.89
N LEU A 519 33.14 -1.14 -2.64
CA LEU A 519 33.38 -1.99 -1.48
C LEU A 519 32.10 -2.20 -0.67
N THR A 520 31.89 -3.41 -0.19
CA THR A 520 30.82 -3.78 0.74
C THR A 520 31.37 -3.93 2.15
N TYR A 521 30.49 -3.97 3.15
CA TYR A 521 30.92 -4.29 4.51
C TYR A 521 31.59 -5.67 4.61
N ALA A 522 31.14 -6.64 3.82
CA ALA A 522 31.74 -7.97 3.73
C ALA A 522 33.17 -7.94 3.18
N ASP A 523 33.46 -7.05 2.22
CA ASP A 523 34.77 -6.90 1.60
C ASP A 523 35.86 -6.44 2.56
N LEU A 524 35.50 -5.85 3.69
CA LEU A 524 36.46 -5.40 4.72
C LEU A 524 36.97 -6.54 5.60
N ALA A 525 36.29 -7.70 5.63
CA ALA A 525 36.61 -8.81 6.54
C ALA A 525 38.08 -9.27 6.54
N PRO A 526 38.77 -9.42 5.38
CA PRO A 526 40.17 -9.84 5.34
C PRO A 526 41.14 -8.82 5.98
N PHE A 527 40.73 -7.58 6.12
CA PHE A 527 41.54 -6.44 6.57
C PHE A 527 41.12 -5.91 7.95
N ASP A 528 40.15 -6.57 8.59
CA ASP A 528 39.57 -6.20 9.88
C ASP A 528 39.53 -7.43 10.80
N PRO A 529 40.66 -7.77 11.45
CA PRO A 529 40.77 -8.95 12.30
C PRO A 529 39.87 -8.89 13.53
N ASP A 530 39.50 -7.68 13.99
CA ASP A 530 38.62 -7.47 15.14
C ASP A 530 37.15 -7.26 14.75
N ARG A 531 36.79 -7.64 13.51
CA ARG A 531 35.46 -7.51 13.01
C ARG A 531 34.48 -8.34 13.84
N PRO A 532 33.38 -7.73 14.38
CA PRO A 532 32.37 -8.48 15.10
C PRO A 532 31.54 -9.33 14.15
N ASP A 533 31.02 -10.46 14.65
CA ASP A 533 30.01 -11.24 13.99
C ASP A 533 28.64 -10.54 14.18
N LEU A 534 28.17 -9.86 13.15
CA LEU A 534 26.93 -9.11 13.17
C LEU A 534 25.84 -9.81 12.36
N PRO A 535 24.58 -9.74 12.82
CA PRO A 535 23.43 -10.11 11.99
C PRO A 535 23.44 -9.41 10.63
N ALA A 536 23.00 -10.09 9.59
CA ALA A 536 23.05 -9.57 8.22
C ALA A 536 22.30 -8.23 8.04
N ASP A 537 21.19 -8.06 8.73
CA ASP A 537 20.40 -6.82 8.70
C ASP A 537 21.09 -5.65 9.44
N VAL A 538 21.89 -5.93 10.49
CA VAL A 538 22.75 -4.94 11.15
C VAL A 538 23.87 -4.51 10.20
N ALA A 539 24.56 -5.46 9.58
CA ALA A 539 25.64 -5.19 8.62
C ALA A 539 25.14 -4.36 7.42
N GLU A 540 23.95 -4.68 6.89
CA GLU A 540 23.30 -3.91 5.83
C GLU A 540 23.02 -2.45 6.27
N GLN A 541 22.50 -2.24 7.48
CA GLN A 541 22.25 -0.89 8.02
C GLN A 541 23.54 -0.10 8.25
N VAL A 542 24.63 -0.73 8.68
CA VAL A 542 25.97 -0.10 8.78
C VAL A 542 26.42 0.38 7.39
N GLU A 543 26.36 -0.49 6.39
CA GLU A 543 26.79 -0.17 5.02
C GLU A 543 25.97 1.00 4.43
N ILE A 544 24.64 0.92 4.52
CA ILE A 544 23.76 1.96 4.00
C ILE A 544 23.99 3.30 4.72
N SER A 545 24.09 3.27 6.06
CA SER A 545 24.29 4.48 6.86
C SER A 545 25.59 5.19 6.50
N VAL A 546 26.67 4.44 6.32
CA VAL A 546 27.99 4.99 5.96
C VAL A 546 28.01 5.53 4.53
N LYS A 547 27.51 4.76 3.56
CA LYS A 547 27.56 5.16 2.14
C LYS A 547 26.66 6.34 1.81
N TYR A 548 25.53 6.46 2.47
CA TYR A 548 24.53 7.48 2.17
C TYR A 548 24.48 8.62 3.22
N GLU A 549 25.43 8.67 4.15
CA GLU A 549 25.48 9.63 5.26
C GLU A 549 25.19 11.07 4.82
N GLY A 550 25.94 11.59 3.86
CA GLY A 550 25.79 12.99 3.40
C GLY A 550 24.45 13.29 2.72
N TYR A 551 23.82 12.29 2.10
CA TYR A 551 22.48 12.42 1.53
C TYR A 551 21.40 12.38 2.60
N ILE A 552 21.56 11.48 3.59
CA ILE A 552 20.66 11.35 4.74
C ILE A 552 20.64 12.65 5.53
N GLN A 553 21.81 13.22 5.85
CA GLN A 553 21.92 14.50 6.57
C GLN A 553 21.26 15.66 5.85
N ARG A 554 21.40 15.73 4.50
CA ARG A 554 20.71 16.76 3.70
C ARG A 554 19.19 16.61 3.74
N GLN A 555 18.67 15.39 3.62
CA GLN A 555 17.22 15.16 3.75
C GLN A 555 16.72 15.45 5.16
N GLN A 556 17.49 15.13 6.19
CA GLN A 556 17.16 15.41 7.58
C GLN A 556 16.98 16.93 7.79
N LYS A 557 17.90 17.74 7.26
CA LYS A 557 17.79 19.21 7.31
C LYS A 557 16.53 19.72 6.60
N GLN A 558 16.19 19.13 5.44
CA GLN A 558 14.95 19.48 4.74
C GLN A 558 13.71 19.15 5.58
N VAL A 559 13.71 18.01 6.28
CA VAL A 559 12.64 17.62 7.22
C VAL A 559 12.50 18.64 8.35
N GLU A 560 13.61 19.04 8.97
CA GLU A 560 13.62 20.02 10.06
C GLU A 560 13.03 21.37 9.60
N ASP A 561 13.41 21.82 8.42
CA ASP A 561 12.90 23.09 7.85
C ASP A 561 11.40 22.98 7.53
N PHE A 562 10.95 21.83 7.04
CA PHE A 562 9.54 21.59 6.76
C PHE A 562 8.69 21.47 8.04
N GLN A 563 9.20 20.80 9.06
CA GLN A 563 8.53 20.71 10.37
C GLN A 563 8.31 22.09 11.02
N LYS A 564 9.16 23.06 10.75
CA LYS A 564 8.92 24.44 11.20
C LYS A 564 7.64 25.02 10.61
N MET A 565 7.31 24.69 9.36
CA MET A 565 6.04 25.11 8.72
C MET A 565 4.85 24.33 9.30
N GLU A 566 4.98 23.04 9.57
CA GLU A 566 3.92 22.21 10.15
C GLU A 566 3.60 22.60 11.61
N ARG A 567 4.55 23.14 12.35
CA ARG A 567 4.31 23.68 13.70
C ARG A 567 3.48 24.98 13.70
N ARG A 568 3.42 25.70 12.58
CA ARG A 568 2.60 26.90 12.44
C ARG A 568 1.17 26.52 12.12
N ARG A 569 0.36 26.33 13.19
CA ARG A 569 -1.05 25.95 13.09
C ARG A 569 -1.89 27.04 12.47
N LEU A 570 -2.89 26.63 11.68
CA LEU A 570 -3.92 27.49 11.12
C LEU A 570 -5.19 27.34 11.95
N PRO A 571 -5.88 28.45 12.33
CA PRO A 571 -7.16 28.35 13.02
C PRO A 571 -8.18 27.58 12.19
N PRO A 572 -8.93 26.63 12.78
CA PRO A 572 -9.87 25.78 12.03
C PRO A 572 -11.04 26.55 11.41
N ASP A 573 -11.37 27.71 11.96
CA ASP A 573 -12.43 28.62 11.54
C ASP A 573 -11.94 29.80 10.69
N LEU A 574 -10.64 29.81 10.28
CA LEU A 574 -10.03 30.87 9.48
C LEU A 574 -10.77 31.05 8.16
N ASP A 575 -11.26 32.28 7.91
CA ASP A 575 -11.82 32.67 6.62
C ASP A 575 -10.72 33.16 5.67
N TYR A 576 -10.31 32.28 4.76
CA TYR A 576 -9.28 32.59 3.77
C TYR A 576 -9.70 33.63 2.74
N SER A 577 -11.02 33.90 2.60
CA SER A 577 -11.54 34.93 1.68
C SER A 577 -11.16 36.33 2.13
N SER A 578 -10.98 36.55 3.43
CA SER A 578 -10.63 37.84 4.04
C SER A 578 -9.12 38.17 3.96
N ILE A 579 -8.27 37.19 3.65
CA ILE A 579 -6.81 37.37 3.69
C ILE A 579 -6.32 38.07 2.43
N GLN A 580 -5.71 39.25 2.61
CA GLN A 580 -5.10 40.02 1.51
C GLN A 580 -3.82 39.33 1.01
N GLY A 581 -3.63 39.32 -0.30
CA GLY A 581 -2.45 38.69 -0.94
C GLY A 581 -2.65 37.24 -1.36
N LEU A 582 -3.72 36.59 -0.96
CA LEU A 582 -4.08 35.27 -1.50
C LEU A 582 -4.78 35.42 -2.85
N ARG A 583 -4.38 34.57 -3.83
CA ARG A 583 -5.06 34.45 -5.12
C ARG A 583 -6.46 33.82 -4.94
N LEU A 584 -7.39 34.11 -5.86
CA LEU A 584 -8.76 33.60 -5.79
C LEU A 584 -8.80 32.05 -5.70
N GLU A 585 -8.06 31.38 -6.57
CA GLU A 585 -7.93 29.91 -6.57
C GLU A 585 -7.43 29.38 -5.22
N ALA A 586 -6.40 30.01 -4.64
CA ALA A 586 -5.85 29.62 -3.35
C ALA A 586 -6.89 29.79 -2.22
N ARG A 587 -7.68 30.88 -2.22
CA ARG A 587 -8.75 31.12 -1.23
C ARG A 587 -9.81 30.02 -1.31
N GLU A 588 -10.28 29.68 -2.51
CA GLU A 588 -11.28 28.62 -2.72
C GLU A 588 -10.76 27.27 -2.22
N LYS A 589 -9.52 26.91 -2.61
CA LYS A 589 -8.90 25.65 -2.21
C LYS A 589 -8.66 25.55 -0.71
N LEU A 590 -8.13 26.60 -0.09
CA LEU A 590 -7.89 26.67 1.35
C LEU A 590 -9.20 26.60 2.16
N ASN A 591 -10.27 27.29 1.72
CA ASN A 591 -11.58 27.19 2.34
C ASN A 591 -12.22 25.79 2.21
N ALA A 592 -12.00 25.12 1.08
CA ALA A 592 -12.52 23.77 0.87
C ALA A 592 -11.77 22.71 1.70
N VAL A 593 -10.44 22.78 1.73
CA VAL A 593 -9.60 21.76 2.41
C VAL A 593 -9.52 22.02 3.91
N ARG A 594 -9.45 23.28 4.34
CA ARG A 594 -9.26 23.68 5.75
C ARG A 594 -7.99 23.07 6.36
N PRO A 595 -6.79 23.39 5.83
CA PRO A 595 -5.54 22.81 6.30
C PRO A 595 -5.27 23.12 7.77
N ALA A 596 -4.68 22.18 8.50
CA ALA A 596 -4.39 22.30 9.91
C ALA A 596 -3.16 23.17 10.22
N ASP A 597 -2.25 23.32 9.24
CA ASP A 597 -1.00 24.05 9.38
C ASP A 597 -0.49 24.57 8.02
N LEU A 598 0.57 25.41 8.06
CA LEU A 598 1.19 25.96 6.85
C LEU A 598 1.85 24.92 5.97
N GLY A 599 2.40 23.85 6.53
CA GLY A 599 2.97 22.73 5.77
C GLY A 599 1.90 22.07 4.91
N GLN A 600 0.74 21.78 5.50
CA GLN A 600 -0.41 21.21 4.80
C GLN A 600 -0.95 22.19 3.73
N ALA A 601 -1.09 23.48 4.07
CA ALA A 601 -1.51 24.51 3.11
C ALA A 601 -0.60 24.57 1.88
N SER A 602 0.72 24.45 2.05
CA SER A 602 1.70 24.50 0.97
C SER A 602 1.59 23.33 -0.02
N ARG A 603 0.96 22.22 0.36
CA ARG A 603 0.80 21.02 -0.46
C ARG A 603 -0.52 20.98 -1.25
N ILE A 604 -1.45 21.89 -0.97
CA ILE A 604 -2.72 21.95 -1.68
C ILE A 604 -2.50 22.40 -3.11
N SER A 605 -3.00 21.64 -4.07
CA SER A 605 -2.94 21.99 -5.49
C SER A 605 -3.65 23.32 -5.74
N GLY A 606 -2.95 24.28 -6.36
CA GLY A 606 -3.45 25.64 -6.58
C GLY A 606 -2.96 26.67 -5.56
N VAL A 607 -2.32 26.24 -4.45
CA VAL A 607 -1.64 27.14 -3.50
C VAL A 607 -0.17 27.26 -3.88
N SER A 608 0.29 28.48 -4.17
CA SER A 608 1.68 28.77 -4.55
C SER A 608 2.54 29.16 -3.35
N PRO A 609 3.88 29.17 -3.49
CA PRO A 609 4.77 29.70 -2.45
C PRO A 609 4.45 31.15 -2.03
N ALA A 610 3.96 31.99 -2.95
CA ALA A 610 3.55 33.36 -2.65
C ALA A 610 2.29 33.37 -1.74
N ASP A 611 1.33 32.48 -1.97
CA ASP A 611 0.15 32.34 -1.12
C ASP A 611 0.54 31.86 0.29
N VAL A 612 1.49 30.93 0.39
CA VAL A 612 2.03 30.48 1.69
C VAL A 612 2.71 31.64 2.44
N THR A 613 3.48 32.47 1.72
CA THR A 613 4.08 33.67 2.31
C THR A 613 3.03 34.66 2.82
N ALA A 614 1.94 34.86 2.07
CA ALA A 614 0.84 35.71 2.51
C ALA A 614 0.16 35.16 3.80
N LEU A 615 -0.01 33.84 3.91
CA LEU A 615 -0.49 33.19 5.13
C LEU A 615 0.47 33.37 6.30
N MET A 616 1.78 33.25 6.06
CA MET A 616 2.80 33.47 7.11
C MET A 616 2.73 34.90 7.66
N ILE A 617 2.67 35.88 6.78
CA ILE A 617 2.56 37.30 7.18
C ILE A 617 1.25 37.55 7.94
N TYR A 618 0.15 36.90 7.56
CA TYR A 618 -1.12 37.02 8.26
C TYR A 618 -1.06 36.47 9.68
N LEU A 619 -0.40 35.32 9.88
CA LEU A 619 -0.23 34.67 11.20
C LEU A 619 0.74 35.40 12.14
N GLU A 620 1.58 36.28 11.63
CA GLU A 620 2.53 37.09 12.41
C GLU A 620 1.93 38.43 12.86
N ARG A 621 0.73 38.78 12.40
CA ARG A 621 -0.06 39.96 12.80
C ARG A 621 -0.97 39.66 13.99
#